data_33f65176bc28bdace71fde3527b522a2
#
_entry.id   33f65176bc28bdace71fde3527b522a2
#
_cell.length_a   1.000
_cell.length_b   1.000
_cell.length_c   1.000
_cell.angle_alpha   90.00
_cell.angle_beta   90.00
_cell.angle_gamma   90.00
#
_symmetry.space_group_name_H-M   'P 1'
#
loop_
_entity.id
_entity.type
_entity.pdbx_description
1 polymer ?
#
loop_
_entity_poly.entity_id
_entity_poly.type
_entity_poly.pdbx_seq_one_letter_code
_entity_poly.pdbx_strand_id
1 'polypeptide(L)'
;MRSAWDAITRTRNPQRTGAADLVNALSDHWIQLSGTGDGRMSEAVIVGLTRINDQSLVFVGMDRTAQEPLGDWPLSTEAMRFARRGITLAHELGIPLVSVIDTPGGELSDRAERTGMAGSIARTLAEILDIDVPTVSVIIGQGCGGAALSMIPADQVLACEDAWLAPLPPEGASAIIYRDVDHAPAMMENQSVAADKLHERGIVDRLIPALSSTDAEADSKVVIDSIAHALWEIKLNSTLRRGREQRLAHYERLATIV
;
A
#
# COMPACT_ATOMS: atom_id res chain seq x y z
N MET A 1 14.31 17.01 11.00
CA MET A 1 13.01 16.60 10.41
C MET A 1 13.17 16.75 8.91
N ARG A 2 12.91 15.70 8.13
CA ARG A 2 12.97 15.79 6.66
C ARG A 2 11.68 16.43 6.16
N SER A 3 11.74 17.17 5.05
CA SER A 3 10.52 17.75 4.47
C SER A 3 9.67 16.66 3.81
N ALA A 4 8.35 16.86 3.72
CA ALA A 4 7.48 15.94 2.99
C ALA A 4 7.90 15.83 1.51
N TRP A 5 8.40 16.93 0.93
CA TRP A 5 8.89 16.95 -0.45
C TRP A 5 10.17 16.12 -0.65
N ASP A 6 11.08 16.11 0.34
CA ASP A 6 12.25 15.24 0.30
C ASP A 6 11.85 13.76 0.31
N ALA A 7 10.86 13.38 1.13
CA ALA A 7 10.30 12.04 1.16
C ALA A 7 9.72 11.65 -0.21
N ILE A 8 8.88 12.51 -0.79
CA ILE A 8 8.27 12.30 -2.11
C ILE A 8 9.34 12.10 -3.18
N THR A 9 10.35 12.98 -3.23
CA THR A 9 11.43 12.91 -4.21
C THR A 9 12.23 11.62 -4.11
N ARG A 10 12.51 11.17 -2.88
CA ARG A 10 13.25 9.91 -2.63
C ARG A 10 12.48 8.69 -3.08
N THR A 11 11.17 8.64 -2.81
CA THR A 11 10.35 7.49 -3.16
C THR A 11 10.10 7.36 -4.67
N ARG A 12 10.42 8.40 -5.44
CA ARG A 12 10.39 8.38 -6.91
C ARG A 12 11.66 7.81 -7.55
N ASN A 13 12.71 7.54 -6.76
CA ASN A 13 13.92 6.93 -7.30
C ASN A 13 13.61 5.51 -7.83
N PRO A 14 13.84 5.21 -9.13
CA PRO A 14 13.55 3.90 -9.71
C PRO A 14 14.40 2.77 -9.12
N GLN A 15 15.55 3.08 -8.54
CA GLN A 15 16.43 2.09 -7.91
C GLN A 15 16.02 1.74 -6.47
N ARG A 16 14.98 2.38 -5.95
CA ARG A 16 14.51 2.12 -4.59
C ARG A 16 13.85 0.73 -4.53
N THR A 17 14.14 0.01 -3.47
CA THR A 17 13.52 -1.28 -3.13
C THR A 17 12.01 -1.20 -3.25
N GLY A 18 11.41 -2.10 -4.02
CA GLY A 18 9.99 -2.18 -4.32
C GLY A 18 9.36 -3.52 -3.91
N ALA A 19 8.09 -3.72 -4.27
CA ALA A 19 7.38 -4.96 -3.95
C ALA A 19 8.01 -6.19 -4.62
N ALA A 20 8.58 -6.05 -5.83
CA ALA A 20 9.28 -7.15 -6.51
C ALA A 20 10.53 -7.61 -5.77
N ASP A 21 11.29 -6.69 -5.14
CA ASP A 21 12.47 -7.04 -4.35
C ASP A 21 12.08 -7.83 -3.09
N LEU A 22 10.97 -7.46 -2.44
CA LEU A 22 10.44 -8.22 -1.30
C LEU A 22 10.05 -9.65 -1.73
N VAL A 23 9.43 -9.82 -2.89
CA VAL A 23 9.07 -11.14 -3.44
C VAL A 23 10.31 -11.94 -3.76
N ASN A 24 11.36 -11.33 -4.32
CA ASN A 24 12.64 -11.99 -4.58
C ASN A 24 13.29 -12.48 -3.28
N ALA A 25 13.23 -11.69 -2.22
CA ALA A 25 13.73 -12.09 -0.89
C ALA A 25 12.90 -13.21 -0.23
N LEU A 26 11.66 -13.42 -0.68
CA LEU A 26 10.75 -14.49 -0.24
C LEU A 26 10.71 -15.68 -1.22
N SER A 27 11.59 -15.73 -2.22
CA SER A 27 11.53 -16.67 -3.36
C SER A 27 11.48 -18.15 -2.98
N ASP A 28 12.14 -18.56 -1.90
CA ASP A 28 12.19 -19.96 -1.44
C ASP A 28 10.79 -20.53 -1.11
N HIS A 29 9.82 -19.67 -0.80
CA HIS A 29 8.48 -20.06 -0.39
C HIS A 29 7.38 -19.36 -1.21
N TRP A 30 7.74 -18.78 -2.36
CA TRP A 30 6.83 -17.99 -3.16
C TRP A 30 6.04 -18.83 -4.17
N ILE A 31 4.72 -18.68 -4.15
CA ILE A 31 3.80 -19.24 -5.16
C ILE A 31 3.05 -18.09 -5.81
N GLN A 32 3.45 -17.73 -7.02
CA GLN A 32 2.84 -16.66 -7.80
C GLN A 32 1.41 -17.01 -8.20
N LEU A 33 0.48 -16.08 -7.95
CA LEU A 33 -0.83 -16.10 -8.58
C LEU A 33 -0.79 -15.28 -9.88
N SER A 34 -1.62 -15.64 -10.86
CA SER A 34 -1.71 -14.92 -12.13
C SER A 34 -3.14 -14.60 -12.48
N GLY A 35 -3.35 -13.39 -13.05
CA GLY A 35 -4.60 -12.94 -13.60
C GLY A 35 -5.72 -12.68 -12.60
N THR A 36 -6.73 -12.01 -13.11
CA THR A 36 -7.91 -11.55 -12.34
C THR A 36 -8.96 -12.64 -12.11
N GLY A 37 -8.76 -13.83 -12.67
CA GLY A 37 -9.71 -14.95 -12.66
C GLY A 37 -10.68 -14.97 -13.85
N ASP A 38 -10.75 -13.87 -14.63
CA ASP A 38 -11.58 -13.74 -15.85
C ASP A 38 -10.74 -13.64 -17.14
N GLY A 39 -9.48 -14.09 -17.09
CA GLY A 39 -8.57 -14.12 -18.25
C GLY A 39 -7.79 -12.82 -18.49
N ARG A 40 -7.91 -11.83 -17.59
CA ARG A 40 -7.15 -10.59 -17.68
C ARG A 40 -5.90 -10.66 -16.80
N MET A 41 -4.89 -9.87 -17.14
CA MET A 41 -3.61 -9.81 -16.45
C MET A 41 -3.31 -8.36 -16.06
N SER A 42 -2.54 -8.19 -14.98
CA SER A 42 -1.91 -6.92 -14.62
C SER A 42 -0.55 -7.22 -14.00
N GLU A 43 0.48 -6.52 -14.46
CA GLU A 43 1.83 -6.61 -13.91
C GLU A 43 2.07 -5.58 -12.80
N ALA A 44 1.19 -4.59 -12.70
CA ALA A 44 1.30 -3.51 -11.71
C ALA A 44 1.01 -3.96 -10.26
N VAL A 45 0.48 -5.17 -10.08
CA VAL A 45 0.23 -5.77 -8.77
C VAL A 45 0.74 -7.19 -8.76
N ILE A 46 1.49 -7.54 -7.73
CA ILE A 46 1.99 -8.89 -7.47
C ILE A 46 1.11 -9.52 -6.39
N VAL A 47 0.59 -10.71 -6.66
CA VAL A 47 -0.20 -11.49 -5.69
C VAL A 47 0.36 -12.89 -5.60
N GLY A 48 0.53 -13.40 -4.39
CA GLY A 48 1.04 -14.75 -4.19
C GLY A 48 0.85 -15.26 -2.77
N LEU A 49 1.14 -16.55 -2.61
CA LEU A 49 1.26 -17.20 -1.32
C LEU A 49 2.74 -17.27 -0.95
N THR A 50 3.04 -17.03 0.31
CA THR A 50 4.40 -17.15 0.84
C THR A 50 4.40 -17.53 2.31
N ARG A 51 5.60 -17.67 2.88
CA ARG A 51 5.81 -17.92 4.32
C ARG A 51 6.82 -16.95 4.87
N ILE A 52 6.51 -16.38 6.03
CA ILE A 52 7.44 -15.59 6.84
C ILE A 52 7.49 -16.23 8.24
N ASN A 53 8.67 -16.65 8.69
CA ASN A 53 8.86 -17.29 10.00
C ASN A 53 7.83 -18.42 10.27
N ASP A 54 7.71 -19.37 9.33
CA ASP A 54 6.78 -20.49 9.38
C ASP A 54 5.27 -20.13 9.34
N GLN A 55 4.92 -18.87 9.19
CA GLN A 55 3.54 -18.43 9.01
C GLN A 55 3.23 -18.24 7.52
N SER A 56 2.30 -19.06 7.00
CA SER A 56 1.76 -18.87 5.64
C SER A 56 0.89 -17.62 5.59
N LEU A 57 0.97 -16.87 4.49
CA LEU A 57 0.20 -15.64 4.28
C LEU A 57 -0.06 -15.42 2.78
N VAL A 58 -1.04 -14.58 2.48
CA VAL A 58 -1.21 -13.98 1.15
C VAL A 58 -0.52 -12.63 1.12
N PHE A 59 0.30 -12.43 0.09
CA PHE A 59 0.97 -11.17 -0.19
C PHE A 59 0.29 -10.49 -1.39
N VAL A 60 -0.01 -9.19 -1.25
CA VAL A 60 -0.52 -8.32 -2.32
C VAL A 60 0.36 -7.07 -2.35
N GLY A 61 1.19 -6.94 -3.36
CA GLY A 61 2.13 -5.82 -3.52
C GLY A 61 1.82 -4.97 -4.75
N MET A 62 1.78 -3.65 -4.60
CA MET A 62 1.78 -2.72 -5.71
C MET A 62 3.23 -2.57 -6.21
N ASP A 63 3.49 -3.02 -7.44
CA ASP A 63 4.82 -2.95 -8.04
C ASP A 63 4.98 -1.65 -8.84
N ARG A 64 5.63 -0.67 -8.23
CA ARG A 64 5.90 0.61 -8.88
C ARG A 64 6.76 0.47 -10.14
N THR A 65 7.70 -0.46 -10.16
CA THR A 65 8.61 -0.64 -11.31
C THR A 65 7.86 -1.19 -12.52
N ALA A 66 6.88 -2.05 -12.32
CA ALA A 66 6.01 -2.53 -13.40
C ALA A 66 4.97 -1.48 -13.83
N GLN A 67 4.70 -0.48 -13.00
CA GLN A 67 3.78 0.60 -13.33
C GLN A 67 4.40 1.60 -14.32
N GLU A 68 5.69 1.87 -14.23
CA GLU A 68 6.39 2.83 -15.11
C GLU A 68 6.35 2.46 -16.59
N PRO A 69 6.64 1.20 -17.02
CA PRO A 69 6.60 0.80 -18.42
C PRO A 69 5.20 0.84 -19.04
N LEU A 70 4.15 0.82 -18.22
CA LEU A 70 2.75 0.87 -18.66
C LEU A 70 2.29 2.29 -19.00
N GLY A 71 3.19 3.27 -18.97
CA GLY A 71 2.93 4.66 -19.28
C GLY A 71 2.41 5.45 -18.07
N ASP A 72 1.63 6.49 -18.32
CA ASP A 72 1.13 7.42 -17.29
C ASP A 72 0.07 6.81 -16.35
N TRP A 73 -0.21 5.51 -16.46
CA TRP A 73 -1.33 4.85 -15.79
C TRP A 73 -0.87 3.68 -14.93
N PRO A 74 -0.35 3.96 -13.74
CA PRO A 74 0.34 2.95 -12.94
C PRO A 74 -0.54 1.81 -12.42
N LEU A 75 -1.81 2.06 -12.07
CA LEU A 75 -2.73 1.02 -11.62
C LEU A 75 -4.04 1.06 -12.40
N SER A 76 -4.32 0.00 -13.16
CA SER A 76 -5.55 -0.18 -13.92
C SER A 76 -6.68 -0.78 -13.05
N THR A 77 -7.90 -0.79 -13.62
CA THR A 77 -9.03 -1.52 -13.01
C THR A 77 -8.73 -3.01 -12.86
N GLU A 78 -8.00 -3.60 -13.80
CA GLU A 78 -7.55 -4.98 -13.76
C GLU A 78 -6.59 -5.23 -12.59
N ALA A 79 -5.66 -4.31 -12.33
CA ALA A 79 -4.76 -4.36 -11.18
C ALA A 79 -5.54 -4.42 -9.86
N MET A 80 -6.55 -3.55 -9.70
CA MET A 80 -7.39 -3.53 -8.50
C MET A 80 -8.23 -4.80 -8.35
N ARG A 81 -8.71 -5.38 -9.45
CA ARG A 81 -9.41 -6.69 -9.43
C ARG A 81 -8.48 -7.81 -9.03
N PHE A 82 -7.24 -7.77 -9.48
CA PHE A 82 -6.23 -8.76 -9.12
C PHE A 82 -5.83 -8.67 -7.64
N ALA A 83 -5.63 -7.44 -7.11
CA ALA A 83 -5.42 -7.23 -5.68
C ALA A 83 -6.57 -7.83 -4.84
N ARG A 84 -7.83 -7.59 -5.23
CA ARG A 84 -9.00 -8.16 -4.55
C ARG A 84 -9.02 -9.69 -4.55
N ARG A 85 -8.57 -10.32 -5.64
CA ARG A 85 -8.44 -11.78 -5.65
C ARG A 85 -7.52 -12.28 -4.54
N GLY A 86 -6.43 -11.56 -4.24
CA GLY A 86 -5.57 -11.85 -3.09
C GLY A 86 -6.31 -11.69 -1.75
N ILE A 87 -7.10 -10.62 -1.59
CA ILE A 87 -7.91 -10.39 -0.39
C ILE A 87 -8.91 -11.54 -0.18
N THR A 88 -9.66 -11.88 -1.22
CA THR A 88 -10.61 -13.01 -1.20
C THR A 88 -9.90 -14.32 -0.82
N LEU A 89 -8.74 -14.60 -1.42
CA LEU A 89 -7.98 -15.82 -1.14
C LEU A 89 -7.51 -15.89 0.32
N ALA A 90 -7.03 -14.78 0.89
CA ALA A 90 -6.64 -14.74 2.30
C ALA A 90 -7.81 -15.06 3.22
N HIS A 91 -8.98 -14.49 2.92
CA HIS A 91 -10.22 -14.77 3.65
C HIS A 91 -10.64 -16.24 3.56
N GLU A 92 -10.69 -16.80 2.34
CA GLU A 92 -11.12 -18.19 2.11
C GLU A 92 -10.18 -19.22 2.73
N LEU A 93 -8.87 -18.95 2.74
CA LEU A 93 -7.87 -19.82 3.36
C LEU A 93 -7.72 -19.60 4.87
N GLY A 94 -8.30 -18.54 5.44
CA GLY A 94 -8.16 -18.20 6.86
C GLY A 94 -6.73 -17.86 7.27
N ILE A 95 -5.91 -17.32 6.35
CA ILE A 95 -4.50 -16.97 6.59
C ILE A 95 -4.29 -15.45 6.50
N PRO A 96 -3.24 -14.90 7.14
CA PRO A 96 -2.96 -13.47 7.12
C PRO A 96 -2.86 -12.88 5.72
N LEU A 97 -3.28 -11.62 5.60
CA LEU A 97 -3.08 -10.78 4.43
C LEU A 97 -2.00 -9.73 4.70
N VAL A 98 -1.03 -9.62 3.81
CA VAL A 98 -0.04 -8.54 3.81
C VAL A 98 -0.22 -7.71 2.54
N SER A 99 -0.48 -6.41 2.71
CA SER A 99 -0.58 -5.44 1.61
C SER A 99 0.67 -4.56 1.59
N VAL A 100 1.36 -4.49 0.46
CA VAL A 100 2.50 -3.59 0.26
C VAL A 100 2.12 -2.51 -0.73
N ILE A 101 2.24 -1.25 -0.31
CA ILE A 101 1.75 -0.08 -1.03
C ILE A 101 2.93 0.72 -1.54
N ASP A 102 3.04 0.81 -2.87
CA ASP A 102 3.98 1.69 -3.57
C ASP A 102 3.41 2.06 -4.96
N THR A 103 2.70 3.18 -5.01
CA THR A 103 2.04 3.63 -6.24
C THR A 103 1.92 5.15 -6.33
N PRO A 104 2.20 5.75 -7.50
CA PRO A 104 1.91 7.16 -7.76
C PRO A 104 0.42 7.45 -7.99
N GLY A 105 -0.45 6.41 -8.00
CA GLY A 105 -1.91 6.55 -8.14
C GLY A 105 -2.50 5.53 -9.09
N GLY A 106 -3.84 5.58 -9.24
CA GLY A 106 -4.59 4.79 -10.20
C GLY A 106 -4.70 5.46 -11.55
N GLU A 107 -5.05 4.69 -12.59
CA GLU A 107 -5.30 5.17 -13.94
C GLU A 107 -6.40 6.25 -13.97
N LEU A 108 -6.07 7.41 -14.58
CA LEU A 108 -6.99 8.54 -14.81
C LEU A 108 -7.24 8.68 -16.32
N SER A 109 -8.19 7.93 -16.85
CA SER A 109 -8.52 7.93 -18.28
C SER A 109 -10.01 7.59 -18.52
N ASP A 110 -10.50 7.91 -19.70
CA ASP A 110 -11.82 7.45 -20.17
C ASP A 110 -11.95 5.91 -20.09
N ARG A 111 -10.87 5.19 -20.32
CA ARG A 111 -10.84 3.73 -20.19
C ARG A 111 -11.06 3.31 -18.74
N ALA A 112 -10.36 3.91 -17.78
CA ALA A 112 -10.52 3.62 -16.35
C ALA A 112 -11.96 3.86 -15.89
N GLU A 113 -12.56 4.98 -16.32
CA GLU A 113 -13.95 5.29 -16.03
C GLU A 113 -14.89 4.22 -16.59
N ARG A 114 -14.77 3.88 -17.88
CA ARG A 114 -15.61 2.87 -18.55
C ARG A 114 -15.43 1.46 -18.01
N THR A 115 -14.23 1.11 -17.52
CA THR A 115 -13.94 -0.20 -16.91
C THR A 115 -14.32 -0.26 -15.43
N GLY A 116 -14.72 0.87 -14.84
CA GLY A 116 -15.25 0.97 -13.48
C GLY A 116 -14.17 1.04 -12.41
N MET A 117 -13.13 1.87 -12.59
CA MET A 117 -12.03 2.06 -11.64
C MET A 117 -12.54 2.50 -10.26
N ALA A 118 -13.37 3.53 -10.19
CA ALA A 118 -13.91 4.02 -8.92
C ALA A 118 -14.68 2.92 -8.16
N GLY A 119 -15.52 2.17 -8.87
CA GLY A 119 -16.25 1.03 -8.30
C GLY A 119 -15.32 -0.12 -7.87
N SER A 120 -14.18 -0.30 -8.55
CA SER A 120 -13.18 -1.30 -8.16
C SER A 120 -12.44 -0.91 -6.88
N ILE A 121 -12.06 0.36 -6.75
CA ILE A 121 -11.47 0.94 -5.54
C ILE A 121 -12.43 0.79 -4.34
N ALA A 122 -13.69 1.20 -4.51
CA ALA A 122 -14.69 1.12 -3.45
C ALA A 122 -14.93 -0.32 -2.97
N ARG A 123 -14.97 -1.30 -3.91
CA ARG A 123 -15.09 -2.72 -3.56
C ARG A 123 -13.85 -3.24 -2.84
N THR A 124 -12.64 -2.84 -3.27
CA THR A 124 -11.40 -3.22 -2.58
C THR A 124 -11.42 -2.73 -1.13
N LEU A 125 -11.80 -1.47 -0.92
CA LEU A 125 -11.92 -0.91 0.43
C LEU A 125 -12.96 -1.66 1.27
N ALA A 126 -14.12 -1.99 0.70
CA ALA A 126 -15.16 -2.73 1.41
C ALA A 126 -14.68 -4.14 1.81
N GLU A 127 -14.04 -4.87 0.91
CA GLU A 127 -13.55 -6.21 1.15
C GLU A 127 -12.43 -6.23 2.22
N ILE A 128 -11.50 -5.27 2.20
CA ILE A 128 -10.42 -5.21 3.20
C ILE A 128 -10.92 -4.77 4.57
N LEU A 129 -11.99 -3.98 4.64
CA LEU A 129 -12.66 -3.64 5.89
C LEU A 129 -13.41 -4.83 6.49
N ASP A 130 -13.96 -5.69 5.64
CA ASP A 130 -14.76 -6.87 6.04
C ASP A 130 -13.94 -8.12 6.34
N ILE A 131 -12.67 -8.18 5.87
CA ILE A 131 -11.87 -9.40 5.98
C ILE A 131 -11.65 -9.83 7.44
N ASP A 132 -11.84 -11.10 7.73
CA ASP A 132 -11.70 -11.66 9.09
C ASP A 132 -10.45 -12.55 9.23
N VAL A 133 -9.30 -12.02 8.79
CA VAL A 133 -7.98 -12.62 9.02
C VAL A 133 -7.01 -11.54 9.52
N PRO A 134 -5.86 -11.90 10.13
CA PRO A 134 -4.83 -10.92 10.47
C PRO A 134 -4.39 -10.13 9.24
N THR A 135 -4.31 -8.81 9.37
CA THR A 135 -3.95 -7.93 8.27
C THR A 135 -2.82 -6.97 8.64
N VAL A 136 -1.84 -6.86 7.76
CA VAL A 136 -0.75 -5.88 7.86
C VAL A 136 -0.66 -5.12 6.55
N SER A 137 -0.72 -3.79 6.61
CA SER A 137 -0.46 -2.92 5.47
C SER A 137 0.86 -2.20 5.65
N VAL A 138 1.68 -2.14 4.59
CA VAL A 138 2.99 -1.50 4.63
C VAL A 138 3.10 -0.49 3.50
N ILE A 139 3.30 0.79 3.83
CA ILE A 139 3.62 1.83 2.86
C ILE A 139 5.13 1.88 2.74
N ILE A 140 5.68 1.31 1.66
CA ILE A 140 7.12 1.27 1.47
C ILE A 140 7.66 2.50 0.73
N GLY A 141 6.79 3.22 0.01
CA GLY A 141 7.17 4.37 -0.80
C GLY A 141 6.01 5.32 -1.03
N GLN A 142 5.52 5.36 -2.24
CA GLN A 142 4.43 6.25 -2.65
C GLN A 142 3.06 5.65 -2.29
N GLY A 143 2.26 6.37 -1.52
CA GLY A 143 0.88 6.02 -1.24
C GLY A 143 -0.07 7.06 -1.84
N CYS A 144 -0.38 6.96 -3.13
CA CYS A 144 -1.15 7.99 -3.80
C CYS A 144 -2.53 7.51 -4.27
N GLY A 145 -3.52 8.36 -4.00
CA GLY A 145 -4.85 8.23 -4.56
C GLY A 145 -5.72 7.12 -3.96
N GLY A 146 -6.93 6.98 -4.49
CA GLY A 146 -7.92 6.03 -3.99
C GLY A 146 -7.46 4.57 -4.02
N ALA A 147 -6.61 4.20 -4.98
CA ALA A 147 -6.07 2.85 -5.07
C ALA A 147 -5.20 2.50 -3.86
N ALA A 148 -4.25 3.38 -3.49
CA ALA A 148 -3.46 3.22 -2.28
C ALA A 148 -4.34 3.23 -1.03
N LEU A 149 -5.22 4.23 -0.90
CA LEU A 149 -6.10 4.38 0.26
C LEU A 149 -6.99 3.16 0.49
N SER A 150 -7.42 2.47 -0.57
CA SER A 150 -8.28 1.28 -0.45
C SER A 150 -7.57 0.07 0.14
N MET A 151 -6.23 0.05 0.18
CA MET A 151 -5.40 -1.05 0.70
C MET A 151 -4.80 -0.76 2.09
N ILE A 152 -5.01 0.46 2.63
CA ILE A 152 -4.48 0.87 3.94
C ILE A 152 -5.17 0.18 5.12
N PRO A 153 -6.52 0.00 5.15
CA PRO A 153 -7.16 -0.53 6.35
C PRO A 153 -6.63 -1.91 6.74
N ALA A 154 -6.01 -1.98 7.92
CA ALA A 154 -5.42 -3.19 8.44
C ALA A 154 -5.47 -3.23 9.99
N ASP A 155 -5.12 -4.37 10.57
CA ASP A 155 -4.91 -4.49 12.01
C ASP A 155 -3.68 -3.71 12.46
N GLN A 156 -2.63 -3.71 11.62
CA GLN A 156 -1.41 -2.92 11.79
C GLN A 156 -1.06 -2.23 10.46
N VAL A 157 -0.84 -0.92 10.52
CA VAL A 157 -0.36 -0.12 9.40
C VAL A 157 1.08 0.31 9.67
N LEU A 158 2.00 -0.14 8.84
CA LEU A 158 3.43 0.19 8.89
C LEU A 158 3.76 1.18 7.78
N ALA A 159 4.76 2.01 7.96
CA ALA A 159 5.29 2.86 6.89
C ALA A 159 6.81 3.04 7.02
N CYS A 160 7.53 3.03 5.91
CA CYS A 160 8.91 3.47 5.90
C CYS A 160 8.98 4.98 6.23
N GLU A 161 10.00 5.41 6.95
CA GLU A 161 10.15 6.81 7.42
C GLU A 161 10.15 7.84 6.29
N ASP A 162 10.50 7.43 5.08
CA ASP A 162 10.47 8.26 3.87
C ASP A 162 9.25 7.97 2.97
N ALA A 163 8.30 7.14 3.42
CA ALA A 163 7.03 6.95 2.74
C ALA A 163 6.07 8.13 2.96
N TRP A 164 5.05 8.20 2.13
CA TRP A 164 4.01 9.22 2.23
C TRP A 164 2.66 8.68 1.76
N LEU A 165 1.58 9.34 2.18
CA LEU A 165 0.22 9.00 1.79
C LEU A 165 -0.57 10.27 1.50
N ALA A 166 -1.12 10.39 0.29
CA ALA A 166 -1.94 11.52 -0.12
C ALA A 166 -3.12 11.08 -1.00
N PRO A 167 -4.25 11.80 -0.95
CA PRO A 167 -5.42 11.47 -1.78
C PRO A 167 -5.21 11.77 -3.27
N LEU A 168 -4.27 12.64 -3.62
CA LEU A 168 -3.95 13.06 -4.99
C LEU A 168 -2.43 13.17 -5.17
N PRO A 169 -1.91 13.03 -6.42
CA PRO A 169 -0.52 13.36 -6.71
C PRO A 169 -0.22 14.81 -6.34
N PRO A 170 0.98 15.11 -5.79
CA PRO A 170 1.34 16.45 -5.34
C PRO A 170 1.13 17.55 -6.39
N GLU A 171 1.61 17.28 -7.60
CA GLU A 171 1.49 18.20 -8.74
C GLU A 171 0.02 18.34 -9.19
N GLY A 172 -0.74 17.26 -9.18
CA GLY A 172 -2.18 17.28 -9.47
C GLY A 172 -2.97 18.11 -8.47
N ALA A 173 -2.65 17.97 -7.18
CA ALA A 173 -3.26 18.76 -6.13
C ALA A 173 -2.95 20.27 -6.29
N SER A 174 -1.68 20.60 -6.59
CA SER A 174 -1.24 21.97 -6.89
C SER A 174 -1.98 22.55 -8.11
N ALA A 175 -2.04 21.80 -9.20
CA ALA A 175 -2.71 22.21 -10.43
C ALA A 175 -4.22 22.49 -10.23
N ILE A 176 -4.90 21.74 -9.37
CA ILE A 176 -6.32 21.96 -9.06
C ILE A 176 -6.52 23.26 -8.30
N ILE A 177 -5.68 23.56 -7.30
CA ILE A 177 -5.86 24.70 -6.40
C ILE A 177 -5.24 25.97 -6.97
N TYR A 178 -4.00 25.89 -7.46
CA TYR A 178 -3.20 27.05 -7.88
C TYR A 178 -3.10 27.22 -9.40
N ARG A 179 -3.51 26.21 -10.17
CA ARG A 179 -3.38 26.13 -11.64
C ARG A 179 -1.93 26.12 -12.13
N ASP A 180 -1.02 25.69 -11.27
CA ASP A 180 0.39 25.42 -11.54
C ASP A 180 0.87 24.24 -10.71
N VAL A 181 2.11 23.79 -10.92
CA VAL A 181 2.71 22.67 -10.16
C VAL A 181 3.74 23.14 -9.11
N ASP A 182 4.04 24.43 -9.08
CA ASP A 182 5.13 24.97 -8.27
C ASP A 182 4.83 24.98 -6.77
N HIS A 183 3.54 24.95 -6.42
CA HIS A 183 3.07 24.92 -5.03
C HIS A 183 3.01 23.51 -4.43
N ALA A 184 3.31 22.45 -5.20
CA ALA A 184 3.25 21.07 -4.73
C ALA A 184 4.06 20.83 -3.44
N PRO A 185 5.32 21.31 -3.29
CA PRO A 185 6.08 21.14 -2.05
C PRO A 185 5.39 21.71 -0.81
N ALA A 186 4.93 22.96 -0.91
CA ALA A 186 4.27 23.65 0.21
C ALA A 186 2.94 23.00 0.59
N MET A 187 2.20 22.53 -0.40
CA MET A 187 0.94 21.80 -0.15
C MET A 187 1.18 20.51 0.60
N MET A 188 2.18 19.72 0.22
CA MET A 188 2.46 18.43 0.88
C MET A 188 2.90 18.61 2.34
N GLU A 189 3.65 19.66 2.64
CA GLU A 189 3.96 20.03 4.03
C GLU A 189 2.69 20.38 4.82
N ASN A 190 1.83 21.23 4.26
CA ASN A 190 0.60 21.66 4.90
C ASN A 190 -0.41 20.53 5.11
N GLN A 191 -0.45 19.55 4.21
CA GLN A 191 -1.35 18.39 4.29
C GLN A 191 -0.83 17.28 5.21
N SER A 192 0.42 17.39 5.70
CA SER A 192 1.01 16.42 6.64
C SER A 192 1.01 14.98 6.11
N VAL A 193 1.42 14.80 4.85
CA VAL A 193 1.37 13.51 4.13
C VAL A 193 2.53 12.56 4.44
N ALA A 194 3.61 13.05 5.06
CA ALA A 194 4.79 12.26 5.40
C ALA A 194 4.52 11.22 6.49
N ALA A 195 5.25 10.11 6.48
CA ALA A 195 5.03 8.97 7.36
C ALA A 195 5.08 9.32 8.85
N ASP A 196 5.98 10.23 9.27
CA ASP A 196 6.06 10.69 10.65
C ASP A 196 4.79 11.41 11.09
N LYS A 197 4.20 12.24 10.22
CA LYS A 197 2.94 12.94 10.48
C LYS A 197 1.74 12.00 10.49
N LEU A 198 1.75 10.99 9.62
CA LEU A 198 0.72 9.95 9.62
C LEU A 198 0.79 9.11 10.91
N HIS A 199 2.00 8.86 11.41
CA HIS A 199 2.20 8.18 12.68
C HIS A 199 1.74 9.02 13.89
N GLU A 200 2.10 10.32 13.94
CA GLU A 200 1.63 11.26 14.97
C GLU A 200 0.09 11.31 15.03
N ARG A 201 -0.59 11.17 13.87
CA ARG A 201 -2.06 11.18 13.76
C ARG A 201 -2.71 9.80 13.99
N GLY A 202 -1.93 8.74 14.18
CA GLY A 202 -2.43 7.39 14.40
C GLY A 202 -2.97 6.68 13.15
N ILE A 203 -2.66 7.19 11.95
CA ILE A 203 -2.95 6.52 10.66
C ILE A 203 -1.95 5.37 10.45
N VAL A 204 -0.68 5.60 10.81
CA VAL A 204 0.39 4.62 10.81
C VAL A 204 0.67 4.19 12.25
N ASP A 205 0.62 2.89 12.51
CA ASP A 205 0.86 2.33 13.85
C ASP A 205 2.36 2.26 14.17
N ARG A 206 3.23 2.05 13.15
CA ARG A 206 4.69 1.92 13.34
C ARG A 206 5.48 2.43 12.15
N LEU A 207 6.61 3.09 12.43
CA LEU A 207 7.60 3.46 11.43
C LEU A 207 8.65 2.35 11.25
N ILE A 208 9.04 2.13 10.01
CA ILE A 208 10.16 1.28 9.58
C ILE A 208 11.29 2.21 9.12
N PRO A 209 12.57 1.91 9.37
CA PRO A 209 13.66 2.72 8.86
C PRO A 209 13.55 3.01 7.36
N ALA A 210 13.97 4.21 6.94
CA ALA A 210 13.98 4.59 5.52
C ALA A 210 14.85 3.63 4.71
N LEU A 211 14.37 3.24 3.51
CA LEU A 211 15.10 2.32 2.64
C LEU A 211 16.28 3.01 1.97
N SER A 212 17.39 2.28 1.82
CA SER A 212 18.67 2.84 1.39
C SER A 212 18.75 3.15 -0.10
N SER A 213 17.98 2.46 -0.92
CA SER A 213 18.04 2.49 -2.40
C SER A 213 19.37 1.99 -2.99
N THR A 214 20.24 1.40 -2.18
CA THR A 214 21.55 0.88 -2.61
C THR A 214 21.77 -0.57 -2.26
N ASP A 215 20.94 -1.14 -1.38
CA ASP A 215 21.01 -2.51 -0.90
C ASP A 215 19.60 -3.09 -0.75
N ALA A 216 19.05 -3.60 -1.85
CA ALA A 216 17.70 -4.15 -1.90
C ALA A 216 17.52 -5.37 -0.98
N GLU A 217 18.57 -6.15 -0.75
CA GLU A 217 18.51 -7.32 0.14
C GLU A 217 18.37 -6.89 1.60
N ALA A 218 19.19 -5.95 2.08
CA ALA A 218 19.10 -5.42 3.42
C ALA A 218 17.78 -4.68 3.66
N ASP A 219 17.34 -3.86 2.70
CA ASP A 219 16.07 -3.14 2.75
C ASP A 219 14.89 -4.12 2.82
N SER A 220 14.86 -5.14 1.96
CA SER A 220 13.82 -6.18 1.96
C SER A 220 13.76 -6.92 3.28
N LYS A 221 14.91 -7.26 3.83
CA LYS A 221 14.99 -7.91 5.15
C LYS A 221 14.37 -7.06 6.25
N VAL A 222 14.66 -5.77 6.29
CA VAL A 222 14.09 -4.84 7.30
C VAL A 222 12.57 -4.79 7.20
N VAL A 223 12.02 -4.72 5.99
CA VAL A 223 10.56 -4.70 5.77
C VAL A 223 9.94 -6.03 6.17
N ILE A 224 10.51 -7.16 5.72
CA ILE A 224 10.01 -8.51 6.02
C ILE A 224 10.05 -8.80 7.54
N ASP A 225 11.13 -8.45 8.22
CA ASP A 225 11.26 -8.61 9.68
C ASP A 225 10.19 -7.75 10.42
N SER A 226 9.90 -6.55 9.91
CA SER A 226 8.86 -5.68 10.48
C SER A 226 7.45 -6.26 10.29
N ILE A 227 7.17 -6.85 9.13
CA ILE A 227 5.91 -7.57 8.85
C ILE A 227 5.78 -8.78 9.78
N ALA A 228 6.84 -9.59 9.89
CA ALA A 228 6.88 -10.75 10.78
C ALA A 228 6.57 -10.38 12.22
N HIS A 229 7.18 -9.28 12.69
CA HIS A 229 6.95 -8.78 14.03
C HIS A 229 5.50 -8.32 14.25
N ALA A 230 4.93 -7.57 13.31
CA ALA A 230 3.54 -7.13 13.38
C ALA A 230 2.56 -8.31 13.41
N LEU A 231 2.75 -9.32 12.57
CA LEU A 231 1.93 -10.53 12.56
C LEU A 231 2.06 -11.31 13.88
N TRP A 232 3.26 -11.40 14.43
CA TRP A 232 3.50 -12.04 15.71
C TRP A 232 2.80 -11.29 16.86
N GLU A 233 2.84 -9.95 16.90
CA GLU A 233 2.13 -9.14 17.90
C GLU A 233 0.61 -9.35 17.79
N ILE A 234 0.04 -9.32 16.58
CA ILE A 234 -1.39 -9.57 16.37
C ILE A 234 -1.79 -10.96 16.90
N LYS A 235 -0.93 -11.95 16.69
CA LYS A 235 -1.16 -13.32 17.19
C LYS A 235 -1.15 -13.41 18.73
N LEU A 236 -0.24 -12.69 19.38
CA LEU A 236 -0.11 -12.69 20.84
C LEU A 236 -1.16 -11.82 21.53
N ASN A 237 -1.57 -10.74 20.90
CA ASN A 237 -2.49 -9.77 21.48
C ASN A 237 -3.75 -9.63 20.61
N SER A 238 -4.78 -10.34 20.99
CA SER A 238 -6.07 -10.31 20.27
C SER A 238 -6.72 -8.91 20.22
N THR A 239 -6.30 -7.97 21.09
CA THR A 239 -6.82 -6.58 21.05
C THR A 239 -6.29 -5.80 19.86
N LEU A 240 -5.19 -6.24 19.22
CA LEU A 240 -4.68 -5.66 17.99
C LEU A 240 -5.48 -6.11 16.75
N ARG A 241 -6.24 -7.22 16.85
CA ARG A 241 -7.16 -7.62 15.80
C ARG A 241 -8.32 -6.64 15.76
N ARG A 242 -8.51 -6.05 14.59
CA ARG A 242 -9.61 -5.13 14.32
C ARG A 242 -10.62 -5.82 13.42
N GLY A 243 -11.72 -6.30 13.99
CA GLY A 243 -12.89 -6.70 13.17
C GLY A 243 -13.48 -5.49 12.46
N ARG A 244 -14.42 -5.71 11.53
CA ARG A 244 -15.03 -4.65 10.71
C ARG A 244 -15.45 -3.41 11.51
N GLU A 245 -16.22 -3.59 12.57
CA GLU A 245 -16.71 -2.48 13.39
C GLU A 245 -15.58 -1.67 14.03
N GLN A 246 -14.53 -2.36 14.48
CA GLN A 246 -13.38 -1.72 15.09
C GLN A 246 -12.52 -0.96 14.05
N ARG A 247 -12.39 -1.49 12.83
CA ARG A 247 -11.73 -0.78 11.73
C ARG A 247 -12.52 0.48 11.35
N LEU A 248 -13.83 0.38 11.16
CA LEU A 248 -14.67 1.54 10.88
C LEU A 248 -14.56 2.59 11.99
N ALA A 249 -14.74 2.20 13.25
CA ALA A 249 -14.62 3.12 14.38
C ALA A 249 -13.22 3.74 14.52
N HIS A 250 -12.16 3.02 14.12
CA HIS A 250 -10.80 3.58 14.08
C HIS A 250 -10.70 4.72 13.07
N TYR A 251 -11.16 4.50 11.82
CA TYR A 251 -11.10 5.52 10.76
C TYR A 251 -12.08 6.68 10.99
N GLU A 252 -13.24 6.45 11.59
CA GLU A 252 -14.16 7.52 12.02
C GLU A 252 -13.50 8.44 13.05
N ARG A 253 -12.74 7.90 14.03
CA ARG A 253 -12.00 8.71 14.99
C ARG A 253 -10.91 9.55 14.31
N LEU A 254 -10.19 8.99 13.33
CA LEU A 254 -9.17 9.73 12.58
C LEU A 254 -9.78 10.91 11.82
N ALA A 255 -11.00 10.78 11.29
CA ALA A 255 -11.69 11.86 10.60
C ALA A 255 -12.07 13.04 11.50
N THR A 256 -12.12 12.87 12.83
CA THR A 256 -12.43 13.93 13.79
C THR A 256 -11.21 14.70 14.29
N ILE A 257 -10.00 14.29 13.91
CA ILE A 257 -8.73 14.90 14.33
C ILE A 257 -8.26 15.96 13.29
N VAL A 258 -9.00 16.16 12.21
CA VAL A 258 -8.69 17.11 11.12
C VAL A 258 -9.29 18.48 11.41
#